data_d214333a4f909fb9ae223233a5bdf6b3
#
_entry.id   d214333a4f909fb9ae223233a5bdf6b3
#
_cell.length_a   1.000
_cell.length_b   1.000
_cell.length_c   1.000
_cell.angle_alpha   90.00
_cell.angle_beta   90.00
_cell.angle_gamma   90.00
#
_symmetry.space_group_name_H-M   'P 1'
#
loop_
_entity.id
_entity.type
_entity.pdbx_description
1 polymer ?
#
loop_
_entity_poly.entity_id
_entity_poly.type
_entity_poly.pdbx_seq_one_letter_code
_entity_poly.pdbx_strand_id
1 'polypeptide(L)'
;MGKTVKKIRMCFPNEKTFREGFEEYILDCKARNLRDGTINHYQESIKQIYKRITPDTLISSMCRQTIRRIDSGTVGNAVPGKAEAVIEGILTDEIAEVAIATEEQTGIAFRWEEKNGCVVIRAEGKSAHASTPWEGNSALTGLLALLMQFPFADCEGQRRLRGLTELFRTAHFTVRRLAWRRRMNCPAGWC
;
A
#
# COMPACT_ATOMS: atom_id res chain seq x y z
N MET A 1 34.87 9.87 -21.43
CA MET A 1 33.90 10.95 -21.19
C MET A 1 32.56 10.29 -20.74
N GLY A 2 32.31 10.25 -19.46
CA GLY A 2 31.07 9.67 -18.89
C GLY A 2 29.92 10.65 -19.03
N LYS A 3 28.84 10.25 -19.66
CA LYS A 3 27.59 11.02 -19.73
C LYS A 3 26.93 11.02 -18.33
N THR A 4 26.93 12.19 -17.70
CA THR A 4 26.24 12.43 -16.44
C THR A 4 24.74 12.39 -16.72
N VAL A 5 24.07 11.34 -16.28
CA VAL A 5 22.59 11.27 -16.31
C VAL A 5 22.07 12.30 -15.33
N LYS A 6 21.50 13.40 -15.81
CA LYS A 6 20.77 14.36 -15.00
C LYS A 6 19.56 13.63 -14.39
N LYS A 7 19.62 13.33 -13.09
CA LYS A 7 18.45 12.97 -12.32
C LYS A 7 17.47 14.13 -12.37
N ILE A 8 16.38 13.98 -13.11
CA ILE A 8 15.24 14.89 -13.03
C ILE A 8 14.60 14.66 -11.66
N ARG A 9 14.91 15.54 -10.71
CA ARG A 9 14.08 15.68 -9.51
C ARG A 9 12.76 16.25 -9.99
N MET A 10 11.70 15.46 -9.96
CA MET A 10 10.34 16.02 -9.98
C MET A 10 10.15 16.71 -8.62
N CYS A 11 10.60 17.94 -8.50
CA CYS A 11 10.14 18.84 -7.47
C CYS A 11 8.69 19.17 -7.84
N PHE A 12 7.76 18.73 -7.03
CA PHE A 12 6.42 19.30 -7.08
C PHE A 12 6.57 20.76 -6.62
N PRO A 13 6.37 21.74 -7.50
CA PRO A 13 6.40 23.13 -7.08
C PRO A 13 5.15 23.38 -6.22
N ASN A 14 5.40 23.99 -5.09
CA ASN A 14 4.44 24.50 -4.11
C ASN A 14 3.83 23.44 -3.18
N GLU A 15 4.38 23.38 -1.99
CA GLU A 15 3.71 22.89 -0.80
C GLU A 15 2.54 23.84 -0.50
N LYS A 16 1.40 23.63 -1.16
CA LYS A 16 0.17 24.40 -0.91
C LYS A 16 -0.43 23.98 0.41
N THR A 17 -0.87 24.97 1.15
CA THR A 17 -1.70 24.76 2.33
C THR A 17 -3.13 24.36 1.90
N PHE A 18 -3.85 23.74 2.83
CA PHE A 18 -5.25 23.39 2.60
C PHE A 18 -6.13 24.63 2.31
N ARG A 19 -5.82 25.75 2.94
CA ARG A 19 -6.44 27.05 2.69
C ARG A 19 -6.27 27.49 1.23
N GLU A 20 -5.02 27.55 0.77
CA GLU A 20 -4.69 27.96 -0.60
C GLU A 20 -5.35 27.06 -1.64
N GLY A 21 -5.31 25.74 -1.43
CA GLY A 21 -5.98 24.80 -2.32
C GLY A 21 -7.50 24.98 -2.35
N PHE A 22 -8.11 25.27 -1.21
CA PHE A 22 -9.55 25.53 -1.15
C PHE A 22 -9.93 26.86 -1.83
N GLU A 23 -9.15 27.92 -1.64
CA GLU A 23 -9.36 29.21 -2.31
C GLU A 23 -9.28 29.07 -3.83
N GLU A 24 -8.29 28.34 -4.35
CA GLU A 24 -8.22 28.03 -5.78
C GLU A 24 -9.42 27.22 -6.27
N TYR A 25 -9.87 26.24 -5.49
CA TYR A 25 -11.07 25.46 -5.81
C TYR A 25 -12.31 26.35 -5.92
N ILE A 26 -12.50 27.29 -5.01
CA ILE A 26 -13.60 28.25 -5.05
C ILE A 26 -13.49 29.19 -6.27
N LEU A 27 -12.29 29.63 -6.63
CA LEU A 27 -12.07 30.43 -7.84
C LEU A 27 -12.43 29.63 -9.11
N ASP A 28 -12.05 28.37 -9.20
CA ASP A 28 -12.43 27.49 -10.30
C ASP A 28 -13.95 27.27 -10.36
N CYS A 29 -14.62 27.09 -9.23
CA CYS A 29 -16.07 26.99 -9.15
C CYS A 29 -16.77 28.25 -9.71
N LYS A 30 -16.25 29.43 -9.38
CA LYS A 30 -16.74 30.71 -9.90
C LYS A 30 -16.49 30.84 -11.41
N ALA A 31 -15.29 30.45 -11.88
CA ALA A 31 -14.94 30.48 -13.31
C ALA A 31 -15.84 29.55 -14.13
N ARG A 32 -16.29 28.43 -13.54
CA ARG A 32 -17.28 27.52 -14.17
C ARG A 32 -18.74 27.94 -13.99
N ASN A 33 -19.00 29.13 -13.46
CA ASN A 33 -20.32 29.67 -13.22
C ASN A 33 -21.23 28.75 -12.35
N LEU A 34 -20.66 28.11 -11.31
CA LEU A 34 -21.48 27.39 -10.35
C LEU A 34 -22.41 28.36 -9.60
N ARG A 35 -23.62 27.88 -9.26
CA ARG A 35 -24.61 28.68 -8.51
C ARG A 35 -24.02 29.10 -7.15
N ASP A 36 -24.30 30.34 -6.73
CA ASP A 36 -23.85 30.91 -5.46
C ASP A 36 -24.23 30.03 -4.27
N GLY A 37 -25.42 29.43 -4.29
CA GLY A 37 -25.84 28.48 -3.26
C GLY A 37 -24.92 27.25 -3.12
N THR A 38 -24.36 26.75 -4.23
CA THR A 38 -23.41 25.66 -4.24
C THR A 38 -22.06 26.08 -3.65
N ILE A 39 -21.60 27.28 -4.04
CA ILE A 39 -20.34 27.86 -3.53
C ILE A 39 -20.45 28.10 -2.02
N ASN A 40 -21.57 28.68 -1.56
CA ASN A 40 -21.83 28.87 -0.13
C ASN A 40 -21.85 27.54 0.64
N HIS A 41 -22.44 26.50 0.06
CA HIS A 41 -22.42 25.17 0.67
C HIS A 41 -21.00 24.64 0.86
N TYR A 42 -20.12 24.80 -0.12
CA TYR A 42 -18.71 24.41 0.02
C TYR A 42 -17.98 25.21 1.11
N GLN A 43 -18.25 26.54 1.17
CA GLN A 43 -17.68 27.43 2.19
C GLN A 43 -18.15 27.09 3.61
N GLU A 44 -19.39 26.64 3.78
CA GLU A 44 -19.86 26.15 5.08
C GLU A 44 -19.27 24.77 5.44
N SER A 45 -19.18 23.89 4.44
CA SER A 45 -18.64 22.54 4.64
C SER A 45 -17.17 22.56 5.07
N ILE A 46 -16.36 23.50 4.53
CA ILE A 46 -14.94 23.62 4.90
C ILE A 46 -14.75 23.94 6.38
N LYS A 47 -15.71 24.67 7.00
CA LYS A 47 -15.66 25.00 8.43
C LYS A 47 -15.70 23.74 9.31
N GLN A 48 -16.36 22.67 8.87
CA GLN A 48 -16.38 21.40 9.58
C GLN A 48 -15.02 20.68 9.45
N ILE A 49 -14.37 20.80 8.29
CA ILE A 49 -13.04 20.24 8.06
C ILE A 49 -12.01 20.97 8.94
N TYR A 50 -12.09 22.29 9.04
CA TYR A 50 -11.20 23.11 9.90
C TYR A 50 -11.33 22.83 11.40
N LYS A 51 -12.35 22.10 11.85
CA LYS A 51 -12.41 21.58 13.23
C LYS A 51 -11.42 20.43 13.47
N ARG A 52 -10.97 19.74 12.41
CA ARG A 52 -10.09 18.57 12.46
C ARG A 52 -8.71 18.85 11.91
N ILE A 53 -8.58 19.81 11.00
CA ILE A 53 -7.36 20.13 10.27
C ILE A 53 -7.12 21.63 10.37
N THR A 54 -5.89 22.07 10.64
CA THR A 54 -5.56 23.48 10.58
C THR A 54 -5.56 24.00 9.15
N PRO A 55 -6.04 25.22 8.87
CA PRO A 55 -6.01 25.79 7.52
C PRO A 55 -4.63 25.84 6.88
N ASP A 56 -3.59 25.92 7.67
CA ASP A 56 -2.19 26.01 7.25
C ASP A 56 -1.52 24.62 7.10
N THR A 57 -2.29 23.52 7.29
CA THR A 57 -1.80 22.16 7.02
C THR A 57 -1.49 22.00 5.54
N LEU A 58 -0.30 21.49 5.22
CA LEU A 58 0.09 21.24 3.84
C LEU A 58 -0.75 20.13 3.22
N ILE A 59 -1.28 20.36 2.01
CA ILE A 59 -2.03 19.32 1.28
C ILE A 59 -1.18 18.06 1.07
N SER A 60 0.13 18.24 0.87
CA SER A 60 1.07 17.13 0.75
C SER A 60 1.15 16.26 2.00
N SER A 61 0.89 16.82 3.19
CA SER A 61 0.87 16.05 4.43
C SER A 61 -0.45 15.31 4.67
N MET A 62 -1.52 15.71 4.00
CA MET A 62 -2.86 15.16 4.21
C MET A 62 -3.17 13.89 3.41
N CYS A 63 -2.44 13.61 2.36
CA CYS A 63 -2.86 12.62 1.36
C CYS A 63 -1.71 11.92 0.66
N ARG A 64 -0.68 11.42 1.33
CA ARG A 64 0.24 10.55 0.57
C ARG A 64 0.90 9.50 1.41
N GLN A 65 0.12 8.54 1.79
CA GLN A 65 0.68 7.23 1.98
C GLN A 65 1.24 6.77 0.64
N THR A 66 2.55 6.69 0.54
CA THR A 66 3.24 6.33 -0.69
C THR A 66 4.18 5.16 -0.43
N ILE A 67 4.05 4.11 -1.24
CA ILE A 67 5.01 3.01 -1.22
C ILE A 67 6.24 3.46 -2.01
N ARG A 68 7.38 3.61 -1.32
CA ARG A 68 8.66 4.00 -1.91
C ARG A 68 9.38 2.83 -2.55
N ARG A 69 9.34 1.67 -1.89
CA ARG A 69 10.07 0.48 -2.30
C ARG A 69 9.41 -0.77 -1.73
N ILE A 70 9.44 -1.84 -2.49
CA ILE A 70 9.15 -3.20 -2.03
C ILE A 70 10.27 -4.09 -2.51
N ASP A 71 10.87 -4.84 -1.59
CA ASP A 71 11.88 -5.86 -1.87
C ASP A 71 11.44 -7.19 -1.32
N SER A 72 11.74 -8.26 -2.05
CA SER A 72 11.35 -9.59 -1.62
C SER A 72 12.16 -10.66 -2.34
N GLY A 73 12.48 -11.72 -1.60
CA GLY A 73 13.17 -12.88 -2.14
C GLY A 73 14.65 -12.63 -2.44
N THR A 74 15.44 -13.69 -2.43
CA THR A 74 16.87 -13.66 -2.77
C THR A 74 17.19 -14.53 -3.99
N VAL A 75 16.31 -15.48 -4.31
CA VAL A 75 16.48 -16.42 -5.41
C VAL A 75 15.16 -16.63 -6.17
N GLY A 76 15.25 -16.80 -7.49
CA GLY A 76 14.07 -16.89 -8.36
C GLY A 76 13.28 -18.21 -8.27
N ASN A 77 13.83 -19.23 -7.64
CA ASN A 77 13.23 -20.57 -7.53
C ASN A 77 12.77 -20.90 -6.10
N ALA A 78 12.49 -19.93 -5.30
CA ALA A 78 12.00 -20.13 -3.92
C ALA A 78 10.82 -19.21 -3.60
N VAL A 79 9.91 -19.69 -2.76
CA VAL A 79 8.89 -18.87 -2.09
C VAL A 79 9.62 -17.91 -1.15
N PRO A 80 9.41 -16.59 -1.26
CA PRO A 80 10.11 -15.61 -0.44
C PRO A 80 9.68 -15.71 1.02
N GLY A 81 10.61 -16.06 1.88
CA GLY A 81 10.40 -16.11 3.33
C GLY A 81 10.57 -14.75 4.02
N LYS A 82 11.10 -13.76 3.31
CA LYS A 82 11.26 -12.38 3.81
C LYS A 82 10.86 -11.38 2.74
N ALA A 83 10.22 -10.30 3.17
CA ALA A 83 9.89 -9.17 2.32
C ALA A 83 9.98 -7.87 3.14
N GLU A 84 10.30 -6.77 2.48
CA GLU A 84 10.41 -5.44 3.09
C GLU A 84 9.68 -4.41 2.23
N ALA A 85 8.97 -3.49 2.86
CA ALA A 85 8.42 -2.31 2.22
C ALA A 85 8.84 -1.05 2.94
N VAL A 86 9.13 0.00 2.18
CA VAL A 86 9.40 1.34 2.70
C VAL A 86 8.22 2.24 2.31
N ILE A 87 7.57 2.82 3.31
CA ILE A 87 6.34 3.60 3.15
C ILE A 87 6.53 4.97 3.76
N GLU A 88 5.97 5.97 3.13
CA GLU A 88 5.91 7.34 3.63
C GLU A 88 4.47 7.74 3.91
N GLY A 89 4.26 8.54 4.97
CA GLY A 89 2.96 9.12 5.30
C GLY A 89 2.00 8.20 6.06
N ILE A 90 2.48 7.10 6.67
CA ILE A 90 1.72 6.22 7.57
C ILE A 90 2.23 6.41 9.00
N LEU A 91 1.32 6.40 9.97
CA LEU A 91 1.65 6.35 11.38
C LEU A 91 1.89 4.90 11.84
N THR A 92 2.85 4.73 12.75
CA THR A 92 3.19 3.41 13.29
C THR A 92 2.03 2.74 14.01
N ASP A 93 1.15 3.52 14.65
CA ASP A 93 -0.01 3.02 15.38
C ASP A 93 -1.07 2.44 14.42
N GLU A 94 -1.28 3.08 13.26
CA GLU A 94 -2.18 2.57 12.22
C GLU A 94 -1.69 1.21 11.68
N ILE A 95 -0.38 1.02 11.59
CA ILE A 95 0.21 -0.25 11.13
C ILE A 95 -0.02 -1.35 12.16
N ALA A 96 0.08 -1.04 13.47
CA ALA A 96 -0.06 -2.01 14.53
C ALA A 96 -1.42 -2.72 14.49
N GLU A 97 -2.51 -1.96 14.35
CA GLU A 97 -3.87 -2.51 14.31
C GLU A 97 -4.07 -3.43 13.10
N VAL A 98 -3.64 -2.96 11.92
CA VAL A 98 -3.81 -3.72 10.68
C VAL A 98 -2.89 -4.93 10.62
N ALA A 99 -1.68 -4.83 11.17
CA ALA A 99 -0.71 -5.92 11.19
C ALA A 99 -1.21 -7.12 12.00
N ILE A 100 -1.78 -6.90 13.20
CA ILE A 100 -2.33 -7.98 14.04
C ILE A 100 -3.40 -8.77 13.28
N ALA A 101 -4.37 -8.08 12.68
CA ALA A 101 -5.44 -8.73 11.92
C ALA A 101 -4.91 -9.49 10.69
N THR A 102 -3.89 -8.92 10.01
CA THR A 102 -3.29 -9.56 8.84
C THR A 102 -2.43 -10.76 9.22
N GLU A 103 -1.74 -10.70 10.35
CA GLU A 103 -0.93 -11.79 10.91
C GLU A 103 -1.80 -13.00 11.24
N GLU A 104 -2.96 -12.79 11.88
CA GLU A 104 -3.93 -13.86 12.15
C GLU A 104 -4.48 -14.50 10.86
N GLN A 105 -4.72 -13.71 9.82
CA GLN A 105 -5.26 -14.21 8.55
C GLN A 105 -4.22 -14.94 7.69
N THR A 106 -2.98 -14.46 7.68
CA THR A 106 -1.95 -14.93 6.75
C THR A 106 -0.91 -15.84 7.39
N GLY A 107 -0.73 -15.76 8.71
CA GLY A 107 0.34 -16.43 9.44
C GLY A 107 1.72 -15.85 9.12
N ILE A 108 1.79 -14.60 8.65
CA ILE A 108 3.02 -13.87 8.36
C ILE A 108 3.27 -12.88 9.49
N ALA A 109 4.43 -12.95 10.12
CA ALA A 109 4.83 -12.02 11.18
C ALA A 109 5.29 -10.69 10.58
N PHE A 110 4.86 -9.58 11.19
CA PHE A 110 5.24 -8.24 10.75
C PHE A 110 6.03 -7.51 11.84
N ARG A 111 7.06 -6.78 11.40
CA ARG A 111 7.81 -5.85 12.24
C ARG A 111 7.99 -4.55 11.48
N TRP A 112 7.96 -3.43 12.18
CA TRP A 112 8.14 -2.12 11.57
C TRP A 112 8.98 -1.21 12.44
N GLU A 113 9.66 -0.30 11.79
CA GLU A 113 10.47 0.75 12.42
C GLU A 113 10.34 2.05 11.63
N GLU A 114 10.32 3.16 12.33
CA GLU A 114 10.38 4.48 11.69
C GLU A 114 11.84 4.86 11.45
N LYS A 115 12.14 5.29 10.22
CA LYS A 115 13.47 5.71 9.82
C LYS A 115 13.39 6.84 8.78
N ASN A 116 13.98 8.00 9.11
CA ASN A 116 14.04 9.16 8.22
C ASN A 116 12.67 9.62 7.68
N GLY A 117 11.64 9.62 8.51
CA GLY A 117 10.28 10.02 8.12
C GLY A 117 9.54 9.00 7.23
N CYS A 118 10.09 7.81 7.08
CA CYS A 118 9.45 6.67 6.43
C CYS A 118 9.30 5.53 7.43
N VAL A 119 8.31 4.68 7.23
CA VAL A 119 8.17 3.43 7.96
C VAL A 119 8.67 2.28 7.11
N VAL A 120 9.58 1.49 7.68
CA VAL A 120 10.08 0.25 7.08
C VAL A 120 9.32 -0.90 7.69
N ILE A 121 8.54 -1.61 6.89
CA ILE A 121 7.79 -2.81 7.31
C ILE A 121 8.52 -4.04 6.79
N ARG A 122 8.82 -4.97 7.67
CA ARG A 122 9.39 -6.28 7.36
C ARG A 122 8.39 -7.37 7.62
N ALA A 123 8.19 -8.23 6.63
CA ALA A 123 7.36 -9.41 6.73
C ALA A 123 8.23 -10.66 6.77
N GLU A 124 7.93 -11.54 7.70
CA GLU A 124 8.61 -12.84 7.89
C GLU A 124 7.61 -13.98 7.73
N GLY A 125 7.84 -14.82 6.72
CA GLY A 125 7.06 -16.01 6.43
C GLY A 125 7.95 -17.24 6.43
N LYS A 126 7.55 -18.25 5.65
CA LYS A 126 8.30 -19.50 5.52
C LYS A 126 8.75 -19.69 4.07
N SER A 127 10.07 -19.78 3.87
CA SER A 127 10.61 -20.08 2.55
C SER A 127 10.39 -21.56 2.18
N ALA A 128 10.17 -21.84 0.89
CA ALA A 128 10.12 -23.19 0.35
C ALA A 128 10.63 -23.18 -1.09
N HIS A 129 10.97 -24.35 -1.60
CA HIS A 129 11.39 -24.48 -3.00
C HIS A 129 10.18 -24.28 -3.95
N ALA A 130 10.41 -23.70 -5.12
CA ALA A 130 9.34 -23.43 -6.09
C ALA A 130 8.60 -24.69 -6.57
N SER A 131 9.22 -25.87 -6.49
CA SER A 131 8.57 -27.15 -6.81
C SER A 131 7.59 -27.63 -5.72
N THR A 132 7.74 -27.16 -4.47
CA THR A 132 6.89 -27.48 -3.32
C THR A 132 6.36 -26.21 -2.63
N PRO A 133 5.69 -25.30 -3.37
CA PRO A 133 5.32 -23.98 -2.83
C PRO A 133 4.32 -24.05 -1.67
N TRP A 134 3.60 -25.15 -1.54
CA TRP A 134 2.64 -25.39 -0.44
C TRP A 134 3.31 -25.63 0.93
N GLU A 135 4.60 -25.91 0.97
CA GLU A 135 5.38 -26.05 2.21
C GLU A 135 5.83 -24.72 2.77
N GLY A 136 5.75 -23.66 1.94
CA GLY A 136 6.13 -22.30 2.28
C GLY A 136 4.92 -21.44 2.66
N ASN A 137 5.24 -20.23 3.17
CA ASN A 137 4.29 -19.14 3.37
C ASN A 137 4.97 -17.85 2.90
N SER A 138 4.48 -17.28 1.81
CA SER A 138 5.15 -16.16 1.13
C SER A 138 5.02 -14.87 1.91
N ALA A 139 6.15 -14.35 2.40
CA ALA A 139 6.20 -13.06 3.06
C ALA A 139 5.76 -11.92 2.14
N LEU A 140 6.03 -12.01 0.83
CA LEU A 140 5.59 -11.01 -0.13
C LEU A 140 4.05 -10.92 -0.23
N THR A 141 3.37 -12.05 -0.33
CA THR A 141 1.91 -12.07 -0.40
C THR A 141 1.26 -11.55 0.87
N GLY A 142 1.82 -11.87 2.05
CA GLY A 142 1.38 -11.30 3.32
C GLY A 142 1.61 -9.80 3.41
N LEU A 143 2.79 -9.33 2.97
CA LEU A 143 3.10 -7.91 2.94
C LEU A 143 2.16 -7.14 2.00
N LEU A 144 1.88 -7.67 0.82
CA LEU A 144 0.92 -7.05 -0.10
C LEU A 144 -0.50 -7.03 0.48
N ALA A 145 -0.92 -8.09 1.17
CA ALA A 145 -2.21 -8.13 1.85
C ALA A 145 -2.33 -7.05 2.95
N LEU A 146 -1.25 -6.83 3.71
CA LEU A 146 -1.16 -5.74 4.68
C LEU A 146 -1.25 -4.37 3.98
N LEU A 147 -0.45 -4.14 2.96
CA LEU A 147 -0.37 -2.86 2.26
C LEU A 147 -1.70 -2.47 1.60
N MET A 148 -2.46 -3.43 1.09
CA MET A 148 -3.74 -3.14 0.43
C MET A 148 -4.85 -2.66 1.38
N GLN A 149 -4.64 -2.71 2.68
CA GLN A 149 -5.59 -2.19 3.66
C GLN A 149 -5.44 -0.68 3.90
N PHE A 150 -4.34 -0.08 3.43
CA PHE A 150 -4.11 1.36 3.56
C PHE A 150 -4.55 2.13 2.31
N PRO A 151 -5.06 3.36 2.49
CA PRO A 151 -5.51 4.21 1.39
C PRO A 151 -4.34 4.92 0.69
N PHE A 152 -3.51 4.17 -0.03
CA PHE A 152 -2.44 4.77 -0.83
C PHE A 152 -2.97 5.65 -1.95
N ALA A 153 -2.18 6.67 -2.32
CA ALA A 153 -2.49 7.56 -3.43
C ALA A 153 -2.72 6.76 -4.73
N ASP A 154 -3.80 7.08 -5.46
CA ASP A 154 -4.13 6.39 -6.71
C ASP A 154 -3.15 6.80 -7.81
N CYS A 155 -2.19 5.93 -8.06
CA CYS A 155 -1.21 6.05 -9.13
C CYS A 155 -1.13 4.73 -9.92
N GLU A 156 -0.50 4.77 -11.08
CA GLU A 156 -0.37 3.56 -11.92
C GLU A 156 0.35 2.42 -11.19
N GLY A 157 1.39 2.73 -10.40
CA GLY A 157 2.08 1.75 -9.57
C GLY A 157 1.15 1.07 -8.56
N GLN A 158 0.29 1.83 -7.90
CA GLN A 158 -0.69 1.30 -6.95
C GLN A 158 -1.74 0.42 -7.64
N ARG A 159 -2.23 0.81 -8.82
CA ARG A 159 -3.15 -0.01 -9.61
C ARG A 159 -2.54 -1.33 -10.01
N ARG A 160 -1.26 -1.33 -10.41
CA ARG A 160 -0.49 -2.56 -10.72
C ARG A 160 -0.32 -3.45 -9.50
N LEU A 161 0.01 -2.88 -8.33
CA LEU A 161 0.14 -3.63 -7.08
C LEU A 161 -1.19 -4.26 -6.66
N ARG A 162 -2.31 -3.55 -6.77
CA ARG A 162 -3.64 -4.13 -6.53
C ARG A 162 -3.93 -5.31 -7.45
N GLY A 163 -3.64 -5.17 -8.74
CA GLY A 163 -3.78 -6.26 -9.71
C GLY A 163 -2.93 -7.49 -9.36
N LEU A 164 -1.67 -7.28 -8.97
CA LEU A 164 -0.78 -8.36 -8.51
C LEU A 164 -1.30 -9.03 -7.22
N THR A 165 -1.77 -8.25 -6.26
CA THR A 165 -2.32 -8.79 -5.00
C THR A 165 -3.53 -9.66 -5.26
N GLU A 166 -4.42 -9.25 -6.17
CA GLU A 166 -5.58 -10.03 -6.56
C GLU A 166 -5.19 -11.33 -7.27
N LEU A 167 -4.21 -11.30 -8.17
CA LEU A 167 -3.65 -12.50 -8.80
C LEU A 167 -3.08 -13.47 -7.78
N PHE A 168 -2.30 -13.00 -6.82
CA PHE A 168 -1.74 -13.85 -5.77
C PHE A 168 -2.82 -14.43 -4.85
N ARG A 169 -3.84 -13.66 -4.51
CA ARG A 169 -4.98 -14.13 -3.72
C ARG A 169 -5.70 -15.27 -4.43
N THR A 170 -5.96 -15.10 -5.72
CA THR A 170 -6.63 -16.12 -6.55
C THR A 170 -5.75 -17.36 -6.75
N ALA A 171 -4.47 -17.18 -7.03
CA ALA A 171 -3.51 -18.27 -7.20
C ALA A 171 -3.33 -19.09 -5.92
N HIS A 172 -3.21 -18.43 -4.76
CA HIS A 172 -3.10 -19.10 -3.46
C HIS A 172 -4.34 -19.94 -3.13
N PHE A 173 -5.52 -19.45 -3.45
CA PHE A 173 -6.77 -20.20 -3.28
C PHE A 173 -6.82 -21.42 -4.21
N THR A 174 -6.37 -21.27 -5.46
CA THR A 174 -6.34 -22.35 -6.46
C THR A 174 -5.33 -23.43 -6.09
N VAL A 175 -4.11 -23.06 -5.65
CA VAL A 175 -3.06 -24.01 -5.25
C VAL A 175 -3.49 -24.80 -4.01
N ARG A 176 -4.08 -24.16 -2.99
CA ARG A 176 -4.64 -24.88 -1.82
C ARG A 176 -5.75 -25.84 -2.23
N ARG A 177 -6.63 -25.44 -3.14
CA ARG A 177 -7.73 -26.28 -3.61
C ARG A 177 -7.24 -27.47 -4.44
N LEU A 178 -6.20 -27.29 -5.24
CA LEU A 178 -5.55 -28.37 -6.02
C LEU A 178 -4.78 -29.34 -5.13
N ALA A 179 -4.07 -28.84 -4.12
CA ALA A 179 -3.38 -29.67 -3.13
C ALA A 179 -4.40 -30.50 -2.30
N TRP A 180 -5.55 -29.92 -1.96
CA TRP A 180 -6.63 -30.62 -1.26
C TRP A 180 -7.26 -31.73 -2.14
N ARG A 181 -7.49 -31.48 -3.43
CA ARG A 181 -7.95 -32.50 -4.38
C ARG A 181 -6.96 -33.67 -4.56
N ARG A 182 -5.65 -33.38 -4.59
CA ARG A 182 -4.64 -34.45 -4.65
C ARG A 182 -4.63 -35.34 -3.42
N ARG A 183 -4.87 -34.82 -2.22
CA ARG A 183 -5.00 -35.64 -1.00
C ARG A 183 -6.24 -36.54 -0.99
N MET A 184 -7.30 -36.14 -1.68
CA MET A 184 -8.52 -36.96 -1.75
C MET A 184 -8.49 -38.04 -2.84
N ASN A 185 -7.61 -37.92 -3.82
CA ASN A 185 -7.50 -38.87 -4.93
C ASN A 185 -6.29 -39.83 -4.84
N CYS A 186 -5.64 -39.92 -3.67
CA CYS A 186 -4.71 -41.03 -3.42
C CYS A 186 -5.54 -42.28 -3.10
N PRO A 187 -5.60 -43.29 -4.00
CA PRO A 187 -6.14 -44.58 -3.61
C PRO A 187 -5.27 -45.14 -2.48
N ALA A 188 -5.91 -45.61 -1.41
CA ALA A 188 -5.25 -46.26 -0.31
C ALA A 188 -4.43 -47.45 -0.86
N GLY A 189 -3.09 -47.31 -0.81
CA GLY A 189 -2.20 -48.41 -1.24
C GLY A 189 -0.79 -48.02 -1.67
N TRP A 190 -0.33 -46.79 -1.47
CA TRP A 190 1.10 -46.46 -1.67
C TRP A 190 1.58 -45.59 -0.50
N CYS A 191 2.01 -46.25 0.55
CA CYS A 191 2.99 -45.77 1.54
C CYS A 191 4.25 -46.59 1.37
#